data_efc1fcb3db92fe356c3b77672756e193
#
_entry.id   efc1fcb3db92fe356c3b77672756e193
#
_cell.length_a   1.000
_cell.length_b   1.000
_cell.length_c   1.000
_cell.angle_alpha   90.00
_cell.angle_beta   90.00
_cell.angle_gamma   90.00
#
_symmetry.space_group_name_H-M   'P 1'
#
loop_
_entity.id
_entity.type
_entity.pdbx_description
1 polymer ?
#
loop_
_entity_poly.entity_id
_entity_poly.type
_entity_poly.pdbx_seq_one_letter_code
_entity_poly.pdbx_strand_id
1 'polypeptide(L)'
;MCIRDRFNWGLKNCPITTEWIWRIDADEFLEGNLGPAMKKALAECNNEVNGVYVRKRIDFMGKPLLHGGWYPSYHLKVWRRGHGECENRWMDEHIRIFSGTTITVEEGNQVDANLNDLTWWTEKHNGYATREMADMLMMEYGLDDRGKEVQAKFWGTEEQRKRWLKVKYIKAPLFLRPFINFNIRYILKGGFLDGKEGFIWHFLQGFWYRFLVDAKIYEIKKRFGWNDKRIKAFIKETYLDK
;
A
#
# COMPACT_ATOMS: atom_id res chain seq x y z
N MET A 1 18.04 3.27 6.61
CA MET A 1 17.74 2.12 5.70
C MET A 1 16.26 1.80 5.84
N CYS A 2 15.45 1.97 4.78
CA CYS A 2 14.02 1.68 4.85
C CYS A 2 13.75 0.16 4.79
N ILE A 3 12.50 -0.25 5.06
CA ILE A 3 12.12 -1.69 5.06
C ILE A 3 12.43 -2.33 3.72
N ARG A 4 12.12 -1.64 2.63
CA ARG A 4 12.43 -2.05 1.25
C ARG A 4 13.92 -2.35 1.03
N ASP A 5 14.80 -1.43 1.46
CA ASP A 5 16.24 -1.57 1.21
C ASP A 5 16.77 -2.82 1.90
N ARG A 6 16.27 -3.11 3.11
CA ARG A 6 16.59 -4.34 3.85
C ARG A 6 16.05 -5.57 3.14
N PHE A 7 14.83 -5.51 2.62
CA PHE A 7 14.20 -6.62 1.92
C PHE A 7 14.94 -6.93 0.61
N ASN A 8 15.16 -5.95 -0.25
CA ASN A 8 15.90 -6.14 -1.51
C ASN A 8 17.37 -6.50 -1.27
N TRP A 9 17.98 -5.99 -0.20
CA TRP A 9 19.30 -6.44 0.22
C TRP A 9 19.28 -7.93 0.59
N GLY A 10 18.27 -8.38 1.34
CA GLY A 10 18.10 -9.79 1.69
C GLY A 10 17.94 -10.67 0.46
N LEU A 11 17.13 -10.26 -0.54
CA LEU A 11 16.99 -10.99 -1.79
C LEU A 11 18.33 -11.18 -2.55
N LYS A 12 19.23 -10.22 -2.45
CA LYS A 12 20.53 -10.23 -3.14
C LYS A 12 21.64 -10.95 -2.37
N ASN A 13 21.60 -10.92 -1.04
CA ASN A 13 22.74 -11.33 -0.21
C ASN A 13 22.46 -12.58 0.65
N CYS A 14 21.21 -12.96 0.83
CA CYS A 14 20.89 -14.22 1.53
C CYS A 14 20.98 -15.42 0.56
N PRO A 15 21.42 -16.61 1.04
CA PRO A 15 21.53 -17.81 0.23
C PRO A 15 20.15 -18.44 -0.03
N ILE A 16 19.35 -17.82 -0.90
CA ILE A 16 18.03 -18.34 -1.30
C ILE A 16 18.24 -19.39 -2.40
N THR A 17 17.93 -20.65 -2.09
CA THR A 17 18.10 -21.77 -3.02
C THR A 17 16.79 -22.23 -3.66
N THR A 18 15.64 -21.82 -3.11
CA THR A 18 14.31 -22.19 -3.62
C THR A 18 13.99 -21.48 -4.95
N GLU A 19 13.19 -22.13 -5.79
CA GLU A 19 12.73 -21.57 -7.06
C GLU A 19 11.75 -20.40 -6.84
N TRP A 20 10.89 -20.52 -5.84
CA TRP A 20 9.87 -19.52 -5.50
C TRP A 20 10.17 -18.84 -4.18
N ILE A 21 9.84 -17.56 -4.11
CA ILE A 21 9.95 -16.70 -2.93
C ILE A 21 8.54 -16.28 -2.54
N TRP A 22 8.19 -16.42 -1.25
CA TRP A 22 6.93 -15.95 -0.70
C TRP A 22 7.21 -14.90 0.39
N ARG A 23 6.76 -13.66 0.17
CA ARG A 23 6.87 -12.61 1.19
C ARG A 23 5.73 -12.73 2.20
N ILE A 24 6.11 -12.99 3.43
CA ILE A 24 5.21 -12.98 4.60
C ILE A 24 5.83 -12.04 5.61
N ASP A 25 5.10 -11.00 6.01
CA ASP A 25 5.55 -10.06 7.03
C ASP A 25 5.34 -10.68 8.43
N ALA A 26 6.04 -10.20 9.47
CA ALA A 26 6.05 -10.83 10.79
C ALA A 26 4.68 -10.84 11.51
N ASP A 27 3.78 -9.97 11.09
CA ASP A 27 2.39 -9.85 11.54
C ASP A 27 1.38 -10.49 10.58
N GLU A 28 1.86 -11.27 9.60
CA GLU A 28 1.02 -11.99 8.65
C GLU A 28 1.06 -13.51 8.89
N PHE A 29 -0.05 -14.18 8.64
CA PHE A 29 -0.16 -15.65 8.66
C PHE A 29 -1.08 -16.16 7.55
N LEU A 30 -0.96 -17.47 7.26
CA LEU A 30 -1.77 -18.14 6.26
C LEU A 30 -2.99 -18.78 6.91
N GLU A 31 -4.18 -18.56 6.33
CA GLU A 31 -5.44 -19.08 6.81
C GLU A 31 -6.14 -19.92 5.75
N GLY A 32 -6.90 -20.90 6.21
CA GLY A 32 -7.67 -21.80 5.36
C GLY A 32 -6.77 -22.68 4.50
N ASN A 33 -7.16 -22.89 3.24
CA ASN A 33 -6.46 -23.78 2.33
C ASN A 33 -5.37 -23.10 1.49
N LEU A 34 -4.91 -21.88 1.86
CA LEU A 34 -3.96 -21.13 1.02
C LEU A 34 -2.64 -21.86 0.79
N GLY A 35 -2.05 -22.48 1.82
CA GLY A 35 -0.78 -23.19 1.69
C GLY A 35 -0.85 -24.38 0.71
N PRO A 36 -1.77 -25.34 0.91
CA PRO A 36 -1.99 -26.43 -0.04
C PRO A 36 -2.35 -25.97 -1.46
N ALA A 37 -3.23 -24.96 -1.61
CA ALA A 37 -3.62 -24.41 -2.90
C ALA A 37 -2.43 -23.75 -3.60
N MET A 38 -1.60 -23.00 -2.88
CA MET A 38 -0.36 -22.43 -3.42
C MET A 38 0.58 -23.52 -3.91
N LYS A 39 0.83 -24.55 -3.10
CA LYS A 39 1.70 -25.69 -3.50
C LYS A 39 1.22 -26.32 -4.79
N LYS A 40 -0.08 -26.55 -4.92
CA LYS A 40 -0.70 -27.10 -6.14
C LYS A 40 -0.51 -26.13 -7.32
N ALA A 41 -0.84 -24.86 -7.16
CA ALA A 41 -0.73 -23.85 -8.22
C ALA A 41 0.71 -23.71 -8.75
N LEU A 42 1.71 -23.74 -7.86
CA LEU A 42 3.13 -23.68 -8.25
C LEU A 42 3.62 -24.94 -8.96
N ALA A 43 3.04 -26.12 -8.66
CA ALA A 43 3.38 -27.36 -9.33
C ALA A 43 2.74 -27.46 -10.73
N GLU A 44 1.59 -26.86 -10.94
CA GLU A 44 0.80 -26.94 -12.17
C GLU A 44 1.05 -25.77 -13.13
N CYS A 45 1.63 -24.66 -12.67
CA CYS A 45 1.87 -23.48 -13.51
C CYS A 45 2.97 -23.73 -14.55
N ASN A 46 2.85 -23.10 -15.71
CA ASN A 46 3.85 -23.14 -16.75
C ASN A 46 5.07 -22.23 -16.43
N ASN A 47 6.13 -22.36 -17.22
CA ASN A 47 7.37 -21.60 -17.03
C ASN A 47 7.26 -20.10 -17.33
N GLU A 48 6.16 -19.63 -17.92
CA GLU A 48 5.91 -18.23 -18.18
C GLU A 48 5.37 -17.50 -16.95
N VAL A 49 4.84 -18.24 -15.96
CA VAL A 49 4.32 -17.68 -14.72
C VAL A 49 5.47 -17.33 -13.79
N ASN A 50 5.62 -16.04 -13.52
CA ASN A 50 6.66 -15.52 -12.65
C ASN A 50 6.12 -14.85 -11.39
N GLY A 51 4.80 -14.75 -11.23
CA GLY A 51 4.21 -14.17 -10.03
C GLY A 51 2.84 -14.74 -9.70
N VAL A 52 2.51 -14.74 -8.38
CA VAL A 52 1.22 -15.22 -7.88
C VAL A 52 0.62 -14.18 -6.93
N TYR A 53 -0.60 -13.80 -7.25
CA TYR A 53 -1.43 -12.99 -6.37
C TYR A 53 -2.11 -13.88 -5.34
N VAL A 54 -2.11 -13.43 -4.09
CA VAL A 54 -2.87 -14.05 -3.00
C VAL A 54 -3.92 -13.09 -2.47
N ARG A 55 -4.99 -13.64 -1.95
CA ARG A 55 -6.03 -12.87 -1.31
C ARG A 55 -5.57 -12.41 0.08
N LYS A 56 -5.48 -11.10 0.28
CA LYS A 56 -5.11 -10.48 1.55
C LYS A 56 -6.38 -10.13 2.34
N ARG A 57 -6.39 -10.48 3.63
CA ARG A 57 -7.39 -10.03 4.60
C ARG A 57 -6.70 -9.25 5.72
N ILE A 58 -7.35 -8.23 6.21
CA ILE A 58 -6.90 -7.44 7.35
C ILE A 58 -7.75 -7.82 8.55
N ASP A 59 -7.09 -8.20 9.65
CA ASP A 59 -7.74 -8.40 10.95
C ASP A 59 -7.34 -7.25 11.88
N PHE A 60 -8.34 -6.57 12.42
CA PHE A 60 -8.14 -5.44 13.31
C PHE A 60 -8.84 -5.68 14.64
N MET A 61 -8.10 -5.57 15.74
CA MET A 61 -8.60 -5.87 17.10
C MET A 61 -9.22 -7.26 17.19
N GLY A 62 -8.60 -8.25 16.53
CA GLY A 62 -9.05 -9.65 16.50
C GLY A 62 -10.26 -9.92 15.60
N LYS A 63 -10.70 -8.98 14.78
CA LYS A 63 -11.84 -9.13 13.89
C LYS A 63 -11.47 -8.94 12.43
N PRO A 64 -11.91 -9.83 11.51
CA PRO A 64 -11.71 -9.65 10.08
C PRO A 64 -12.52 -8.45 9.55
N LEU A 65 -11.89 -7.64 8.72
CA LEU A 65 -12.52 -6.53 7.99
C LEU A 65 -12.93 -7.01 6.60
N LEU A 66 -14.21 -7.24 6.40
CA LEU A 66 -14.73 -7.84 5.17
C LEU A 66 -15.41 -6.84 4.24
N HIS A 67 -15.69 -5.64 4.73
CA HIS A 67 -16.45 -4.61 4.01
C HIS A 67 -15.62 -3.32 3.82
N GLY A 68 -16.25 -2.27 3.32
CA GLY A 68 -15.57 -0.99 3.08
C GLY A 68 -14.59 -1.01 1.92
N GLY A 69 -14.56 -2.08 1.11
CA GLY A 69 -13.64 -2.24 -0.03
C GLY A 69 -12.22 -2.58 0.39
N TRP A 70 -12.04 -3.21 1.55
CA TRP A 70 -10.78 -3.78 2.00
C TRP A 70 -10.63 -5.25 1.61
N TYR A 71 -11.75 -5.95 1.47
CA TYR A 71 -11.78 -7.36 1.14
C TYR A 71 -12.83 -7.65 0.04
N PRO A 72 -12.57 -8.59 -0.90
CA PRO A 72 -11.27 -9.20 -1.15
C PRO A 72 -10.26 -8.20 -1.75
N SER A 73 -9.00 -8.32 -1.39
CA SER A 73 -7.89 -7.55 -1.96
C SER A 73 -6.78 -8.52 -2.36
N TYR A 74 -6.28 -8.39 -3.59
CA TYR A 74 -5.27 -9.30 -4.12
C TYR A 74 -3.92 -8.60 -4.16
N HIS A 75 -2.89 -9.25 -3.60
CA HIS A 75 -1.54 -8.74 -3.56
C HIS A 75 -0.57 -9.75 -4.16
N LEU A 76 0.37 -9.28 -4.96
CA LEU A 76 1.48 -10.09 -5.44
C LEU A 76 2.42 -10.35 -4.27
N LYS A 77 2.45 -11.59 -3.79
CA LYS A 77 3.22 -11.97 -2.60
C LYS A 77 4.20 -13.12 -2.88
N VAL A 78 3.99 -13.87 -3.98
CA VAL A 78 4.83 -14.98 -4.38
C VAL A 78 5.38 -14.74 -5.78
N TRP A 79 6.67 -14.96 -5.97
CA TRP A 79 7.28 -14.81 -7.30
C TRP A 79 8.46 -15.74 -7.49
N ARG A 80 8.78 -16.02 -8.77
CA ARG A 80 9.92 -16.83 -9.14
C ARG A 80 11.22 -16.09 -8.86
N ARG A 81 12.18 -16.75 -8.22
CA ARG A 81 13.48 -16.16 -7.86
C ARG A 81 14.16 -15.54 -9.07
N GLY A 82 14.65 -14.30 -8.92
CA GLY A 82 15.28 -13.53 -10.00
C GLY A 82 14.32 -12.80 -10.93
N HIS A 83 13.00 -12.99 -10.80
CA HIS A 83 12.00 -12.36 -11.66
C HIS A 83 11.22 -11.21 -11.02
N GLY A 84 11.54 -10.85 -9.78
CA GLY A 84 10.84 -9.75 -9.09
C GLY A 84 11.63 -9.16 -7.94
N GLU A 85 11.27 -7.93 -7.60
CA GLU A 85 11.82 -7.17 -6.48
C GLU A 85 10.75 -6.26 -5.86
N CYS A 86 11.05 -5.72 -4.69
CA CYS A 86 10.22 -4.71 -4.05
C CYS A 86 10.44 -3.35 -4.72
N GLU A 87 9.37 -2.65 -5.09
CA GLU A 87 9.41 -1.32 -5.72
C GLU A 87 10.17 -0.30 -4.89
N ASN A 88 10.83 0.64 -5.58
CA ASN A 88 11.50 1.77 -4.95
C ASN A 88 10.49 2.90 -4.64
N ARG A 89 9.63 2.71 -3.61
CA ARG A 89 8.68 3.72 -3.14
C ARG A 89 8.87 4.02 -1.66
N TRP A 90 8.41 5.20 -1.24
CA TRP A 90 8.42 5.61 0.17
C TRP A 90 7.25 5.02 0.96
N MET A 91 6.14 4.76 0.25
CA MET A 91 4.90 4.21 0.79
C MET A 91 4.26 3.26 -0.23
N ASP A 92 3.51 2.27 0.28
CA ASP A 92 2.77 1.28 -0.53
C ASP A 92 3.69 0.51 -1.51
N GLU A 93 4.76 -0.09 -0.96
CA GLU A 93 5.73 -0.89 -1.71
C GLU A 93 5.09 -2.20 -2.18
N HIS A 94 5.04 -2.40 -3.48
CA HIS A 94 4.58 -3.65 -4.09
C HIS A 94 5.74 -4.48 -4.64
N ILE A 95 5.54 -5.78 -4.80
CA ILE A 95 6.45 -6.61 -5.58
C ILE A 95 6.18 -6.33 -7.06
N ARG A 96 7.23 -6.02 -7.80
CA ARG A 96 7.22 -5.83 -9.25
C ARG A 96 7.84 -7.05 -9.93
N ILE A 97 7.14 -7.62 -10.90
CA ILE A 97 7.67 -8.67 -11.77
C ILE A 97 8.31 -8.04 -13.00
N PHE A 98 9.48 -8.51 -13.38
CA PHE A 98 10.23 -7.97 -14.53
C PHE A 98 9.73 -8.49 -15.87
N SER A 99 9.24 -9.74 -15.91
CA SER A 99 8.80 -10.41 -17.14
C SER A 99 7.87 -11.58 -16.83
N GLY A 100 7.21 -12.10 -17.85
CA GLY A 100 6.29 -13.24 -17.73
C GLY A 100 4.88 -12.85 -17.32
N THR A 101 4.12 -13.84 -16.90
CA THR A 101 2.71 -13.72 -16.52
C THR A 101 2.51 -13.92 -15.03
N THR A 102 1.30 -13.64 -14.56
CA THR A 102 0.91 -13.85 -13.17
C THR A 102 -0.38 -14.65 -13.10
N ILE A 103 -0.54 -15.43 -12.04
CA ILE A 103 -1.77 -16.15 -11.71
C ILE A 103 -2.30 -15.67 -10.36
N THR A 104 -3.53 -16.05 -10.02
CA THR A 104 -4.15 -15.74 -8.73
C THR A 104 -4.57 -17.02 -8.03
N VAL A 105 -4.23 -17.16 -6.75
CA VAL A 105 -4.75 -18.21 -5.87
C VAL A 105 -5.84 -17.60 -5.01
N GLU A 106 -7.06 -18.09 -5.16
CA GLU A 106 -8.25 -17.54 -4.50
C GLU A 106 -8.64 -18.29 -3.21
N GLU A 107 -8.08 -19.46 -2.98
CA GLU A 107 -8.35 -20.28 -1.80
C GLU A 107 -7.58 -19.80 -0.58
N GLY A 108 -8.31 -19.59 0.51
CA GLY A 108 -7.73 -19.10 1.78
C GLY A 108 -7.31 -17.63 1.73
N ASN A 109 -6.59 -17.20 2.77
CA ASN A 109 -6.16 -15.81 2.93
C ASN A 109 -4.73 -15.73 3.48
N GLN A 110 -3.97 -14.75 3.03
CA GLN A 110 -2.85 -14.20 3.79
C GLN A 110 -3.39 -13.11 4.69
N VAL A 111 -3.40 -13.34 5.99
CA VAL A 111 -4.02 -12.46 6.98
C VAL A 111 -2.96 -11.53 7.55
N ASP A 112 -3.23 -10.23 7.50
CA ASP A 112 -2.46 -9.19 8.15
C ASP A 112 -3.18 -8.86 9.48
N ALA A 113 -2.62 -9.34 10.59
CA ALA A 113 -3.19 -9.18 11.91
C ALA A 113 -2.32 -8.26 12.76
N ASN A 114 -2.75 -7.02 12.97
CA ASN A 114 -2.06 -6.15 13.90
C ASN A 114 -2.24 -6.63 15.35
N LEU A 115 -1.17 -7.14 15.94
CA LEU A 115 -1.15 -7.63 17.33
C LEU A 115 -0.78 -6.54 18.35
N ASN A 116 -0.45 -5.34 17.91
CA ASN A 116 -0.09 -4.23 18.76
C ASN A 116 -1.32 -3.42 19.17
N ASP A 117 -1.19 -2.64 20.24
CA ASP A 117 -2.24 -1.76 20.73
C ASP A 117 -2.47 -0.52 19.84
N LEU A 118 -3.50 0.26 20.16
CA LEU A 118 -3.83 1.48 19.42
C LEU A 118 -2.78 2.58 19.59
N THR A 119 -2.07 2.64 20.72
CA THR A 119 -1.00 3.62 20.92
C THR A 119 0.10 3.41 19.90
N TRP A 120 0.63 2.18 19.81
CA TRP A 120 1.63 1.83 18.83
C TRP A 120 1.11 2.04 17.40
N TRP A 121 -0.14 1.65 17.13
CA TRP A 121 -0.74 1.80 15.81
C TRP A 121 -0.82 3.27 15.38
N THR A 122 -1.28 4.16 16.28
CA THR A 122 -1.41 5.60 15.98
C THR A 122 -0.04 6.27 15.83
N GLU A 123 0.95 5.92 16.65
CA GLU A 123 2.33 6.41 16.50
C GLU A 123 2.93 6.01 15.14
N LYS A 124 2.79 4.73 14.77
CA LYS A 124 3.22 4.22 13.45
C LYS A 124 2.56 4.99 12.32
N HIS A 125 1.23 5.20 12.39
CA HIS A 125 0.48 5.91 11.37
C HIS A 125 0.76 7.40 11.34
N ASN A 126 1.12 8.03 12.46
CA ASN A 126 1.62 9.40 12.45
C ASN A 126 2.93 9.51 11.64
N GLY A 127 3.84 8.55 11.80
CA GLY A 127 5.05 8.45 10.99
C GLY A 127 4.74 8.21 9.49
N TYR A 128 3.78 7.36 9.20
CA TYR A 128 3.32 7.12 7.82
C TYR A 128 2.67 8.36 7.21
N ALA A 129 1.86 9.09 7.97
CA ALA A 129 1.25 10.34 7.50
C ALA A 129 2.31 11.38 7.10
N THR A 130 3.43 11.45 7.79
CA THR A 130 4.55 12.33 7.42
C THR A 130 5.19 11.91 6.08
N ARG A 131 5.37 10.60 5.85
CA ARG A 131 5.92 10.08 4.60
C ARG A 131 4.95 10.28 3.43
N GLU A 132 3.65 10.00 3.65
CA GLU A 132 2.62 10.20 2.62
C GLU A 132 2.46 11.69 2.27
N MET A 133 2.54 12.58 3.26
CA MET A 133 2.56 14.02 3.04
C MET A 133 3.73 14.41 2.11
N ALA A 134 4.94 13.91 2.39
CA ALA A 134 6.11 14.19 1.56
C ALA A 134 5.93 13.65 0.13
N ASP A 135 5.46 12.39 -0.03
CA ASP A 135 5.17 11.77 -1.33
C ASP A 135 4.12 12.56 -2.13
N MET A 136 3.04 13.00 -1.47
CA MET A 136 2.00 13.80 -2.12
C MET A 136 2.51 15.18 -2.56
N LEU A 137 3.33 15.85 -1.74
CA LEU A 137 3.94 17.13 -2.12
C LEU A 137 4.95 16.96 -3.25
N MET A 138 5.76 15.88 -3.24
CA MET A 138 6.66 15.57 -4.36
C MET A 138 5.86 15.40 -5.67
N MET A 139 4.76 14.67 -5.63
CA MET A 139 3.88 14.48 -6.80
C MET A 139 3.23 15.80 -7.23
N GLU A 140 2.71 16.59 -6.30
CA GLU A 140 2.06 17.88 -6.58
C GLU A 140 3.02 18.87 -7.25
N TYR A 141 4.26 18.89 -6.80
CA TYR A 141 5.29 19.81 -7.30
C TYR A 141 6.15 19.25 -8.44
N GLY A 142 5.87 18.01 -8.90
CA GLY A 142 6.59 17.40 -10.00
C GLY A 142 8.06 17.07 -9.68
N LEU A 143 8.35 16.77 -8.41
CA LEU A 143 9.69 16.39 -7.92
C LEU A 143 9.89 14.87 -7.92
N ASP A 144 8.86 14.10 -8.21
CA ASP A 144 8.89 12.64 -8.26
C ASP A 144 9.06 12.16 -9.70
N ASP A 145 10.27 11.67 -10.02
CA ASP A 145 10.56 11.03 -11.31
C ASP A 145 10.17 9.54 -11.36
N ARG A 146 9.94 8.92 -10.21
CA ARG A 146 9.68 7.47 -10.03
C ARG A 146 8.33 6.99 -10.57
N GLY A 147 7.49 7.88 -11.02
CA GLY A 147 6.14 7.57 -11.47
C GLY A 147 5.84 7.89 -12.92
N LYS A 148 6.82 8.27 -13.73
CA LYS A 148 6.60 8.62 -15.15
C LYS A 148 6.29 7.40 -16.03
N GLU A 149 6.64 6.19 -15.59
CA GLU A 149 6.50 4.95 -16.38
C GLU A 149 5.05 4.50 -16.61
N VAL A 150 4.13 4.78 -15.68
CA VAL A 150 2.71 4.40 -15.83
C VAL A 150 1.86 5.63 -16.07
N GLN A 151 1.30 5.77 -17.27
CA GLN A 151 0.36 6.85 -17.60
C GLN A 151 -0.95 6.71 -16.82
N ALA A 152 -1.43 7.80 -16.21
CA ALA A 152 -2.72 7.84 -15.52
C ALA A 152 -3.87 7.82 -16.57
N LYS A 153 -4.60 6.70 -16.70
CA LYS A 153 -5.75 6.57 -17.61
C LYS A 153 -6.94 5.97 -16.87
N PHE A 154 -8.12 6.59 -17.03
CA PHE A 154 -9.35 6.09 -16.40
C PHE A 154 -9.81 4.74 -16.99
N TRP A 155 -9.73 4.59 -18.31
CA TRP A 155 -10.10 3.38 -19.05
C TRP A 155 -8.92 2.42 -19.31
N GLY A 156 -7.83 2.58 -18.58
CA GLY A 156 -6.65 1.74 -18.69
C GLY A 156 -6.66 0.51 -17.78
N THR A 157 -5.46 -0.07 -17.57
CA THR A 157 -5.25 -1.17 -16.62
C THR A 157 -5.63 -0.74 -15.19
N GLU A 158 -5.76 -1.70 -14.29
CA GLU A 158 -6.09 -1.42 -12.88
C GLU A 158 -5.07 -0.45 -12.24
N GLU A 159 -3.79 -0.60 -12.56
CA GLU A 159 -2.72 0.29 -12.09
C GLU A 159 -2.85 1.71 -12.65
N GLN A 160 -3.16 1.83 -13.94
CA GLN A 160 -3.41 3.13 -14.58
C GLN A 160 -4.61 3.84 -13.98
N ARG A 161 -5.68 3.10 -13.66
CA ARG A 161 -6.88 3.62 -13.01
C ARG A 161 -6.62 4.03 -11.56
N LYS A 162 -5.90 3.20 -10.79
CA LYS A 162 -5.47 3.55 -9.41
C LYS A 162 -4.62 4.82 -9.42
N ARG A 163 -3.71 4.96 -10.38
CA ARG A 163 -2.90 6.17 -10.53
C ARG A 163 -3.74 7.39 -10.90
N TRP A 164 -4.69 7.24 -11.83
CA TRP A 164 -5.61 8.32 -12.17
C TRP A 164 -6.42 8.80 -10.96
N LEU A 165 -6.94 7.86 -10.16
CA LEU A 165 -7.64 8.17 -8.90
C LEU A 165 -6.72 8.88 -7.91
N LYS A 166 -5.46 8.46 -7.76
CA LYS A 166 -4.47 9.12 -6.89
C LYS A 166 -4.22 10.56 -7.33
N VAL A 167 -4.04 10.82 -8.63
CA VAL A 167 -3.88 12.18 -9.17
C VAL A 167 -5.10 13.06 -8.91
N LYS A 168 -6.32 12.51 -9.09
CA LYS A 168 -7.56 13.23 -8.77
C LYS A 168 -7.70 13.50 -7.28
N TYR A 169 -7.34 12.53 -6.45
CA TYR A 169 -7.35 12.68 -4.99
C TYR A 169 -6.39 13.80 -4.54
N ILE A 170 -5.17 13.88 -5.09
CA ILE A 170 -4.19 14.93 -4.75
C ILE A 170 -4.74 16.31 -5.09
N LYS A 171 -5.46 16.46 -6.21
CA LYS A 171 -6.06 17.72 -6.65
C LYS A 171 -7.33 18.11 -5.91
N ALA A 172 -7.93 17.19 -5.17
CA ALA A 172 -9.14 17.48 -4.40
C ALA A 172 -8.82 18.40 -3.21
N PRO A 173 -9.79 19.24 -2.77
CA PRO A 173 -9.59 20.16 -1.64
C PRO A 173 -9.16 19.42 -0.39
N LEU A 174 -8.15 19.98 0.30
CA LEU A 174 -7.71 19.50 1.61
C LEU A 174 -8.90 19.44 2.56
N PHE A 175 -8.86 18.49 3.49
CA PHE A 175 -9.87 18.22 4.51
C PHE A 175 -11.22 17.69 3.99
N LEU A 176 -11.64 18.03 2.76
CA LEU A 176 -12.88 17.49 2.18
C LEU A 176 -12.69 16.03 1.72
N ARG A 177 -11.57 15.71 1.13
CA ARG A 177 -11.27 14.37 0.58
C ARG A 177 -11.26 13.25 1.63
N PRO A 178 -10.82 13.43 2.90
CA PRO A 178 -10.96 12.41 3.95
C PRO A 178 -12.42 12.10 4.28
N PHE A 179 -13.29 13.11 4.34
CA PHE A 179 -14.74 12.92 4.55
C PHE A 179 -15.38 12.12 3.43
N ILE A 180 -15.07 12.46 2.19
CA ILE A 180 -15.57 11.73 1.02
C ILE A 180 -15.11 10.28 1.07
N ASN A 181 -13.83 10.03 1.34
CA ASN A 181 -13.28 8.68 1.44
C ASN A 181 -13.95 7.85 2.55
N PHE A 182 -14.14 8.45 3.73
CA PHE A 182 -14.82 7.80 4.84
C PHE A 182 -16.25 7.42 4.47
N ASN A 183 -17.04 8.35 3.93
CA ASN A 183 -18.42 8.09 3.54
C ASN A 183 -18.53 7.00 2.47
N ILE A 184 -17.66 7.02 1.46
CA ILE A 184 -17.64 5.99 0.42
C ILE A 184 -17.33 4.62 1.05
N ARG A 185 -16.34 4.51 1.92
CA ARG A 185 -15.92 3.24 2.48
C ARG A 185 -16.87 2.75 3.58
N TYR A 186 -17.18 3.60 4.53
CA TYR A 186 -17.98 3.22 5.69
C TYR A 186 -19.46 3.06 5.35
N ILE A 187 -20.03 4.01 4.58
CA ILE A 187 -21.46 3.99 4.25
C ILE A 187 -21.69 3.22 2.94
N LEU A 188 -21.21 3.73 1.80
CA LEU A 188 -21.58 3.19 0.49
C LEU A 188 -21.05 1.78 0.25
N LYS A 189 -19.86 1.43 0.77
CA LYS A 189 -19.27 0.09 0.67
C LYS A 189 -19.53 -0.79 1.90
N GLY A 190 -20.46 -0.40 2.76
CA GLY A 190 -20.93 -1.23 3.86
C GLY A 190 -19.94 -1.46 5.00
N GLY A 191 -18.92 -0.60 5.18
CA GLY A 191 -17.94 -0.75 6.25
C GLY A 191 -18.54 -0.82 7.66
N PHE A 192 -19.78 -0.31 7.86
CA PHE A 192 -20.52 -0.42 9.11
C PHE A 192 -20.94 -1.87 9.44
N LEU A 193 -20.94 -2.75 8.47
CA LEU A 193 -21.27 -4.17 8.67
C LEU A 193 -20.17 -4.91 9.45
N ASP A 194 -18.96 -4.39 9.50
CA ASP A 194 -17.86 -4.95 10.28
C ASP A 194 -17.94 -4.60 11.79
N GLY A 195 -19.03 -3.96 12.23
CA GLY A 195 -19.33 -3.68 13.63
C GLY A 195 -18.48 -2.55 14.22
N LYS A 196 -18.21 -2.63 15.56
CA LYS A 196 -17.48 -1.58 16.28
C LYS A 196 -16.03 -1.48 15.83
N GLU A 197 -15.36 -2.60 15.65
CA GLU A 197 -13.97 -2.69 15.18
C GLU A 197 -13.87 -2.13 13.75
N GLY A 198 -14.85 -2.44 12.89
CA GLY A 198 -14.97 -1.85 11.56
C GLY A 198 -15.16 -0.32 11.61
N PHE A 199 -15.98 0.20 12.52
CA PHE A 199 -16.13 1.64 12.72
C PHE A 199 -14.81 2.29 13.12
N ILE A 200 -14.11 1.73 14.14
CA ILE A 200 -12.82 2.26 14.62
C ILE A 200 -11.80 2.25 13.47
N TRP A 201 -11.71 1.15 12.73
CA TRP A 201 -10.81 1.06 11.58
C TRP A 201 -11.11 2.11 10.51
N HIS A 202 -12.38 2.18 10.07
CA HIS A 202 -12.75 3.14 9.02
C HIS A 202 -12.57 4.58 9.47
N PHE A 203 -12.80 4.87 10.76
CA PHE A 203 -12.54 6.20 11.30
C PHE A 203 -11.03 6.48 11.34
N LEU A 204 -10.23 5.60 11.93
CA LEU A 204 -8.79 5.81 12.07
C LEU A 204 -8.06 5.77 10.74
N GLN A 205 -8.28 4.73 9.91
CA GLN A 205 -7.55 4.55 8.65
C GLN A 205 -8.20 5.34 7.50
N GLY A 206 -9.54 5.38 7.45
CA GLY A 206 -10.28 5.99 6.35
C GLY A 206 -10.42 7.51 6.47
N PHE A 207 -10.54 8.03 7.71
CA PHE A 207 -10.72 9.45 7.97
C PHE A 207 -9.53 10.10 8.66
N TRP A 208 -9.25 9.75 9.93
CA TRP A 208 -8.22 10.40 10.75
C TRP A 208 -6.84 10.43 10.09
N TYR A 209 -6.37 9.28 9.64
CA TYR A 209 -5.06 9.18 8.96
C TYR A 209 -4.99 10.10 7.72
N ARG A 210 -6.04 10.07 6.89
CA ARG A 210 -6.10 10.90 5.67
C ARG A 210 -6.21 12.40 6.01
N PHE A 211 -6.95 12.74 7.07
CA PHE A 211 -7.05 14.09 7.57
C PHE A 211 -5.72 14.60 8.13
N LEU A 212 -4.99 13.73 8.85
CA LEU A 212 -3.66 14.05 9.38
C LEU A 212 -2.65 14.33 8.26
N VAL A 213 -2.68 13.56 7.16
CA VAL A 213 -1.88 13.85 5.96
C VAL A 213 -2.19 15.23 5.43
N ASP A 214 -3.46 15.58 5.29
CA ASP A 214 -3.91 16.89 4.83
C ASP A 214 -3.47 18.02 5.75
N ALA A 215 -3.57 17.80 7.07
CA ALA A 215 -3.13 18.76 8.08
C ALA A 215 -1.62 19.04 7.98
N LYS A 216 -0.81 17.98 7.79
CA LYS A 216 0.64 18.12 7.59
C LYS A 216 0.98 18.84 6.28
N ILE A 217 0.25 18.58 5.19
CA ILE A 217 0.39 19.31 3.93
C ILE A 217 0.09 20.82 4.15
N TYR A 218 -1.03 21.10 4.82
CA TYR A 218 -1.44 22.45 5.14
C TYR A 218 -0.40 23.18 6.02
N GLU A 219 0.12 22.50 7.05
CA GLU A 219 1.17 23.01 7.94
C GLU A 219 2.41 23.47 7.15
N ILE A 220 2.92 22.61 6.26
CA ILE A 220 4.08 22.95 5.40
C ILE A 220 3.74 24.12 4.50
N LYS A 221 2.61 24.11 3.79
CA LYS A 221 2.22 25.20 2.89
C LYS A 221 2.08 26.52 3.64
N LYS A 222 1.45 26.52 4.82
CA LYS A 222 1.30 27.69 5.67
C LYS A 222 2.65 28.21 6.18
N ARG A 223 3.53 27.31 6.65
CA ARG A 223 4.88 27.66 7.13
C ARG A 223 5.70 28.43 6.10
N PHE A 224 5.58 28.08 4.83
CA PHE A 224 6.30 28.74 3.73
C PHE A 224 5.47 29.80 3.00
N GLY A 225 4.32 30.23 3.56
CA GLY A 225 3.47 31.29 3.00
C GLY A 225 2.94 30.96 1.61
N TRP A 226 2.66 29.66 1.31
CA TRP A 226 2.19 29.18 0.02
C TRP A 226 3.14 29.48 -1.16
N ASN A 227 4.41 29.71 -0.86
CA ASN A 227 5.43 29.97 -1.88
C ASN A 227 6.00 28.66 -2.42
N ASP A 228 5.60 28.31 -3.64
CA ASP A 228 6.00 27.04 -4.28
C ASP A 228 7.51 26.85 -4.38
N LYS A 229 8.29 27.91 -4.64
CA LYS A 229 9.76 27.81 -4.73
C LYS A 229 10.37 27.39 -3.39
N ARG A 230 9.89 27.98 -2.29
CA ARG A 230 10.37 27.68 -0.92
C ARG A 230 9.95 26.28 -0.49
N ILE A 231 8.72 25.86 -0.83
CA ILE A 231 8.22 24.53 -0.53
C ILE A 231 9.03 23.47 -1.29
N LYS A 232 9.26 23.68 -2.59
CA LYS A 232 10.10 22.79 -3.42
C LYS A 232 11.52 22.65 -2.86
N ALA A 233 12.16 23.75 -2.48
CA ALA A 233 13.50 23.72 -1.87
C ALA A 233 13.50 22.91 -0.58
N PHE A 234 12.56 23.14 0.33
CA PHE A 234 12.41 22.40 1.57
C PHE A 234 12.23 20.89 1.34
N ILE A 235 11.37 20.50 0.37
CA ILE A 235 11.13 19.09 0.08
C ILE A 235 12.39 18.42 -0.45
N LYS A 236 13.12 19.07 -1.36
CA LYS A 236 14.38 18.54 -1.89
C LYS A 236 15.39 18.31 -0.78
N GLU A 237 15.70 19.33 -0.01
CA GLU A 237 16.68 19.27 1.09
C GLU A 237 16.31 18.24 2.16
N THR A 238 15.01 18.14 2.50
CA THR A 238 14.59 17.30 3.62
C THR A 238 14.40 15.83 3.24
N TYR A 239 13.95 15.53 2.02
CA TYR A 239 13.47 14.20 1.64
C TYR A 239 14.16 13.58 0.41
N LEU A 240 14.84 14.36 -0.46
CA LEU A 240 15.46 13.82 -1.67
C LEU A 240 16.99 13.76 -1.58
N ASP A 241 17.60 14.72 -0.90
CA ASP A 241 19.07 14.84 -0.83
C ASP A 241 19.69 14.07 0.37
N LYS A 242 18.95 13.10 0.97
CA LYS A 242 19.40 12.27 2.11
C LYS A 242 19.77 10.87 1.70
#